data_259bc04c5731ebf5441078df37c40fc5
#
_entry.id   259bc04c5731ebf5441078df37c40fc5
#
_cell.length_a   1.000
_cell.length_b   1.000
_cell.length_c   1.000
_cell.angle_alpha   90.00
_cell.angle_beta   90.00
_cell.angle_gamma   90.00
#
_symmetry.space_group_name_H-M   'P 1'
#
loop_
_entity.id
_entity.type
_entity.pdbx_description
1 polymer ?
#
loop_
_entity_poly.entity_id
_entity_poly.type
_entity_poly.pdbx_seq_one_letter_code
_entity_poly.pdbx_strand_id
1 'polypeptide(L)'
;MSTATPSQTVGPFFSFGLVNANLVVAPGDTAPVRLEGCVLDGAGAGVPDAVVEVLTPAGFGRCLTEADGSYRFVVSKPSPLRHADGTFEAPHLDMSVFARGLLQRVATRVYFPGDDSNAADPVLTSIAAEEVRATLVAQPTDGGLRFDVHLQGPQETAVFAL
;
A
#
# COMPACT_ATOMS: atom_id res chain seq x y z
N MET A 1 26.62 22.65 15.16
CA MET A 1 25.90 21.54 14.56
C MET A 1 24.61 22.08 14.01
N SER A 2 24.29 21.88 12.73
CA SER A 2 22.97 22.25 12.20
C SER A 2 21.96 21.23 12.70
N THR A 3 20.85 21.69 13.27
CA THR A 3 19.71 20.85 13.63
C THR A 3 18.97 20.44 12.37
N ALA A 4 18.57 19.15 12.27
CA ALA A 4 17.75 18.71 11.17
C ALA A 4 16.40 19.43 11.20
N THR A 5 15.86 19.74 10.02
CA THR A 5 14.49 20.27 9.90
C THR A 5 13.51 19.24 10.46
N PRO A 6 12.58 19.63 11.35
CA PRO A 6 11.56 18.70 11.85
C PRO A 6 10.64 18.22 10.72
N SER A 7 10.07 17.03 10.91
CA SER A 7 9.08 16.49 9.98
C SER A 7 7.88 17.44 9.84
N GLN A 8 7.39 17.58 8.62
CA GLN A 8 6.28 18.47 8.27
C GLN A 8 5.24 17.71 7.45
N THR A 9 3.97 18.05 7.64
CA THR A 9 2.91 17.53 6.80
C THR A 9 2.94 18.13 5.40
N VAL A 10 2.46 17.38 4.42
CA VAL A 10 2.23 17.89 3.07
C VAL A 10 1.07 18.90 3.08
N GLY A 11 1.18 19.93 2.25
CA GLY A 11 0.11 20.92 2.07
C GLY A 11 -0.95 20.47 1.06
N PRO A 12 -2.09 21.19 0.95
CA PRO A 12 -3.21 20.82 0.07
C PRO A 12 -2.87 20.83 -1.41
N PHE A 13 -1.79 21.51 -1.80
CA PHE A 13 -1.32 21.58 -3.19
C PHE A 13 -0.23 20.56 -3.52
N PHE A 14 0.07 19.67 -2.60
CA PHE A 14 1.11 18.66 -2.76
C PHE A 14 0.90 17.81 -4.03
N SER A 15 -0.33 17.44 -4.30
CA SER A 15 -0.69 16.57 -5.42
C SER A 15 -0.73 17.26 -6.78
N PHE A 16 -0.77 18.58 -6.86
CA PHE A 16 -0.97 19.32 -8.13
C PHE A 16 0.14 19.10 -9.17
N GLY A 17 1.35 18.85 -8.73
CA GLY A 17 2.49 18.54 -9.60
C GLY A 17 2.68 17.06 -9.88
N LEU A 18 1.81 16.20 -9.35
CA LEU A 18 1.94 14.77 -9.44
C LEU A 18 0.97 14.19 -10.48
N VAL A 19 1.51 13.37 -11.36
CA VAL A 19 0.74 12.73 -12.42
C VAL A 19 0.34 11.32 -11.98
N ASN A 20 -0.92 10.94 -12.22
CA ASN A 20 -1.37 9.56 -12.06
C ASN A 20 -0.59 8.64 -12.99
N ALA A 21 -0.05 7.55 -12.44
CA ALA A 21 0.66 6.49 -13.12
C ALA A 21 0.21 5.15 -12.50
N ASN A 22 -1.07 4.82 -12.66
CA ASN A 22 -1.73 3.73 -11.95
C ASN A 22 -1.69 2.38 -12.68
N LEU A 23 -0.91 2.27 -13.74
CA LEU A 23 -0.65 1.03 -14.47
C LEU A 23 0.76 0.54 -14.17
N VAL A 24 0.89 -0.54 -13.40
CA VAL A 24 2.16 -1.14 -12.97
C VAL A 24 2.17 -2.61 -13.40
N VAL A 25 2.26 -2.81 -14.71
CA VAL A 25 2.13 -4.13 -15.34
C VAL A 25 3.45 -4.52 -15.98
N ALA A 26 3.93 -5.72 -15.65
CA ALA A 26 5.14 -6.28 -16.22
C ALA A 26 4.96 -6.53 -17.74
N PRO A 27 5.99 -6.32 -18.57
CA PRO A 27 5.93 -6.65 -19.98
C PRO A 27 5.51 -8.11 -20.21
N GLY A 28 4.46 -8.31 -21.02
CA GLY A 28 3.96 -9.64 -21.36
C GLY A 28 3.00 -10.27 -20.34
N ASP A 29 2.68 -9.60 -19.25
CA ASP A 29 1.62 -10.06 -18.33
C ASP A 29 0.25 -9.95 -19.00
N THR A 30 -0.43 -11.10 -19.13
CA THR A 30 -1.75 -11.21 -19.76
C THR A 30 -2.90 -11.26 -18.77
N ALA A 31 -2.61 -11.26 -17.46
CA ALA A 31 -3.59 -11.37 -16.40
C ALA A 31 -3.32 -10.39 -15.24
N PRO A 32 -3.15 -9.08 -15.53
CA PRO A 32 -2.94 -8.10 -14.47
C PRO A 32 -4.17 -8.00 -13.57
N VAL A 33 -3.93 -7.65 -12.31
CA VAL A 33 -4.94 -7.58 -11.26
C VAL A 33 -5.35 -6.13 -11.05
N ARG A 34 -6.66 -5.86 -10.97
CA ARG A 34 -7.18 -4.58 -10.51
C ARG A 34 -7.10 -4.54 -8.98
N LEU A 35 -6.45 -3.51 -8.45
CA LEU A 35 -6.39 -3.19 -7.03
C LEU A 35 -7.12 -1.87 -6.81
N GLU A 36 -8.12 -1.87 -5.97
CA GLU A 36 -8.87 -0.68 -5.58
C GLU A 36 -9.01 -0.62 -4.06
N GLY A 37 -9.28 0.55 -3.52
CA GLY A 37 -9.49 0.76 -2.09
C GLY A 37 -9.75 2.21 -1.76
N CYS A 38 -9.87 2.49 -0.47
CA CYS A 38 -10.01 3.85 0.06
C CYS A 38 -8.91 4.13 1.09
N VAL A 39 -8.46 5.36 1.15
CA VAL A 39 -7.71 5.88 2.29
C VAL A 39 -8.72 6.49 3.26
N LEU A 40 -8.75 5.98 4.48
CA LEU A 40 -9.76 6.31 5.50
C LEU A 40 -9.10 6.91 6.73
N ASP A 41 -9.72 7.93 7.31
CA ASP A 41 -9.30 8.52 8.58
C ASP A 41 -9.83 7.72 9.78
N GLY A 42 -9.52 8.18 11.00
CA GLY A 42 -9.97 7.53 12.24
C GLY A 42 -11.48 7.54 12.48
N ALA A 43 -12.25 8.33 11.75
CA ALA A 43 -13.72 8.33 11.78
C ALA A 43 -14.33 7.46 10.67
N GLY A 44 -13.48 6.84 9.82
CA GLY A 44 -13.92 6.07 8.66
C GLY A 44 -14.32 6.94 7.46
N ALA A 45 -14.02 8.23 7.49
CA ALA A 45 -14.27 9.11 6.35
C ALA A 45 -13.11 9.01 5.35
N GLY A 46 -13.45 9.07 4.05
CA GLY A 46 -12.46 9.08 2.99
C GLY A 46 -11.56 10.31 3.04
N VAL A 47 -10.26 10.11 2.83
CA VAL A 47 -9.26 11.17 2.80
C VAL A 47 -9.05 11.61 1.36
N PRO A 48 -9.56 12.78 0.95
CA PRO A 48 -9.30 13.34 -0.37
C PRO A 48 -7.87 13.88 -0.44
N ASP A 49 -7.36 14.06 -1.64
CA ASP A 49 -6.02 14.62 -1.90
C ASP A 49 -4.85 13.76 -1.35
N ALA A 50 -5.09 12.55 -0.91
CA ALA A 50 -4.01 11.64 -0.58
C ALA A 50 -3.31 11.16 -1.85
N VAL A 51 -2.02 10.88 -1.73
CA VAL A 51 -1.22 10.27 -2.77
C VAL A 51 -0.90 8.84 -2.34
N VAL A 52 -1.32 7.86 -3.12
CA VAL A 52 -1.01 6.46 -2.94
C VAL A 52 0.05 6.08 -3.98
N GLU A 53 1.14 5.51 -3.51
CA GLU A 53 2.21 4.99 -4.36
C GLU A 53 2.37 3.49 -4.14
N VAL A 54 2.62 2.76 -5.21
CA VAL A 54 2.97 1.34 -5.17
C VAL A 54 4.30 1.11 -5.88
N LEU A 55 5.12 0.25 -5.28
CA LEU A 55 6.39 -0.19 -5.85
C LEU A 55 6.37 -1.72 -5.95
N THR A 56 6.80 -2.21 -7.10
CA THR A 56 6.95 -3.64 -7.39
C THR A 56 8.17 -3.86 -8.27
N PRO A 57 8.64 -5.10 -8.47
CA PRO A 57 9.65 -5.40 -9.49
C PRO A 57 9.24 -5.00 -10.91
N ALA A 58 7.94 -4.89 -11.21
CA ALA A 58 7.43 -4.43 -12.50
C ALA A 58 7.55 -2.91 -12.69
N GLY A 59 7.71 -2.14 -11.61
CA GLY A 59 7.85 -0.71 -11.66
C GLY A 59 7.17 0.03 -10.50
N PHE A 60 7.00 1.32 -10.71
CA PHE A 60 6.41 2.26 -9.76
C PHE A 60 5.09 2.80 -10.30
N GLY A 61 4.10 2.91 -9.42
CA GLY A 61 2.82 3.54 -9.72
C GLY A 61 2.41 4.58 -8.71
N ARG A 62 1.56 5.51 -9.14
CA ARG A 62 0.99 6.56 -8.29
C ARG A 62 -0.46 6.82 -8.67
N CYS A 63 -1.30 6.99 -7.66
CA CYS A 63 -2.69 7.39 -7.80
C CYS A 63 -3.02 8.46 -6.76
N LEU A 64 -3.73 9.48 -7.17
CA LEU A 64 -4.36 10.45 -6.27
C LEU A 64 -5.70 9.88 -5.83
N THR A 65 -6.08 10.10 -4.56
CA THR A 65 -7.42 9.71 -4.12
C THR A 65 -8.47 10.68 -4.64
N GLU A 66 -9.64 10.13 -4.95
CA GLU A 66 -10.85 10.90 -5.29
C GLU A 66 -11.45 11.58 -4.04
N ALA A 67 -12.51 12.35 -4.22
CA ALA A 67 -13.16 13.09 -3.14
C ALA A 67 -13.68 12.19 -1.99
N ASP A 68 -13.98 10.93 -2.28
CA ASP A 68 -14.41 9.91 -1.33
C ASP A 68 -13.25 9.08 -0.74
N GLY A 69 -12.01 9.45 -1.04
CA GLY A 69 -10.81 8.74 -0.61
C GLY A 69 -10.45 7.53 -1.45
N SER A 70 -11.22 7.22 -2.50
CA SER A 70 -10.98 6.04 -3.34
C SER A 70 -9.74 6.18 -4.23
N TYR A 71 -9.07 5.06 -4.47
CA TYR A 71 -7.94 4.93 -5.39
C TYR A 71 -8.01 3.63 -6.18
N ARG A 72 -7.30 3.55 -7.31
CA ARG A 72 -7.21 2.33 -8.10
C ARG A 72 -5.89 2.19 -8.84
N PHE A 73 -5.45 0.95 -8.98
CA PHE A 73 -4.31 0.54 -9.80
C PHE A 73 -4.68 -0.68 -10.66
N VAL A 74 -3.89 -0.90 -11.69
CA VAL A 74 -3.80 -2.18 -12.39
C VAL A 74 -2.35 -2.64 -12.22
N VAL A 75 -2.14 -3.79 -11.60
CA VAL A 75 -0.82 -4.26 -11.20
C VAL A 75 -0.60 -5.71 -11.65
N SER A 76 0.65 -6.05 -11.94
CA SER A 76 1.05 -7.47 -12.01
C SER A 76 1.25 -8.01 -10.60
N LYS A 77 0.76 -9.22 -10.33
CA LYS A 77 1.15 -9.96 -9.13
C LYS A 77 2.65 -10.30 -9.26
N PRO A 78 3.50 -9.82 -8.35
CA PRO A 78 4.93 -10.14 -8.41
C PRO A 78 5.19 -11.61 -8.06
N SER A 79 6.36 -12.11 -8.46
CA SER A 79 6.88 -13.36 -7.92
C SER A 79 7.34 -13.17 -6.47
N PRO A 80 7.41 -14.25 -5.66
CA PRO A 80 8.02 -14.18 -4.35
C PRO A 80 9.43 -13.58 -4.41
N LEU A 81 9.75 -12.70 -3.46
CA LEU A 81 11.08 -12.09 -3.39
C LEU A 81 12.04 -13.03 -2.68
N ARG A 82 13.13 -13.38 -3.35
CA ARG A 82 14.18 -14.23 -2.76
C ARG A 82 15.33 -13.40 -2.21
N HIS A 83 15.66 -13.61 -0.97
CA HIS A 83 16.81 -13.00 -0.31
C HIS A 83 18.10 -13.82 -0.49
N ALA A 84 19.25 -13.17 -0.27
CA ALA A 84 20.57 -13.79 -0.42
C ALA A 84 20.80 -14.93 0.58
N ASP A 85 20.14 -14.90 1.73
CA ASP A 85 20.19 -15.95 2.78
C ASP A 85 19.30 -17.16 2.47
N GLY A 86 18.57 -17.12 1.34
CA GLY A 86 17.68 -18.19 0.89
C GLY A 86 16.25 -18.08 1.40
N THR A 87 15.92 -17.09 2.23
CA THR A 87 14.53 -16.81 2.64
C THR A 87 13.72 -16.22 1.49
N PHE A 88 12.41 -16.34 1.59
CA PHE A 88 11.48 -15.80 0.61
C PHE A 88 10.43 -14.93 1.31
N GLU A 89 10.12 -13.81 0.73
CA GLU A 89 8.90 -13.06 1.04
C GLU A 89 7.81 -13.42 0.02
N ALA A 90 6.59 -13.55 0.51
CA ALA A 90 5.41 -13.80 -0.33
C ALA A 90 5.20 -12.66 -1.34
N PRO A 91 4.50 -12.91 -2.46
CA PRO A 91 4.11 -11.85 -3.38
C PRO A 91 3.40 -10.71 -2.66
N HIS A 92 3.95 -9.50 -2.75
CA HIS A 92 3.38 -8.31 -2.15
C HIS A 92 3.70 -7.07 -2.99
N LEU A 93 2.95 -6.00 -2.73
CA LEU A 93 3.24 -4.66 -3.24
C LEU A 93 3.70 -3.82 -2.05
N ASP A 94 4.79 -3.07 -2.20
CA ASP A 94 5.11 -2.02 -1.25
C ASP A 94 4.23 -0.80 -1.53
N MET A 95 3.54 -0.31 -0.51
CA MET A 95 2.63 0.82 -0.65
C MET A 95 3.03 1.96 0.27
N SER A 96 2.99 3.18 -0.24
CA SER A 96 3.19 4.41 0.53
C SER A 96 1.99 5.33 0.38
N VAL A 97 1.54 5.92 1.49
CA VAL A 97 0.46 6.89 1.50
C VAL A 97 0.95 8.20 2.09
N PHE A 98 0.68 9.29 1.38
CA PHE A 98 0.94 10.66 1.80
C PHE A 98 -0.39 11.40 1.89
N ALA A 99 -0.65 12.05 3.00
CA ALA A 99 -1.88 12.81 3.19
C ALA A 99 -1.64 14.02 4.08
N ARG A 100 -2.52 15.00 4.00
CA ARG A 100 -2.53 16.13 4.93
C ARG A 100 -2.71 15.62 6.36
N GLY A 101 -1.97 16.19 7.31
CA GLY A 101 -1.99 15.79 8.72
C GLY A 101 -0.98 14.70 9.08
N LEU A 102 -0.47 13.94 8.12
CA LEU A 102 0.61 13.00 8.35
C LEU A 102 1.96 13.73 8.36
N LEU A 103 2.76 13.53 9.41
CA LEU A 103 4.13 14.07 9.51
C LEU A 103 5.15 13.20 8.78
N GLN A 104 4.80 11.95 8.52
CA GLN A 104 5.59 10.98 7.76
C GLN A 104 4.64 10.21 6.83
N ARG A 105 5.17 9.67 5.75
CA ARG A 105 4.39 8.76 4.92
C ARG A 105 4.01 7.51 5.71
N VAL A 106 2.85 6.99 5.47
CA VAL A 106 2.50 5.63 5.87
C VAL A 106 3.14 4.68 4.87
N ALA A 107 3.95 3.75 5.36
CA ALA A 107 4.51 2.67 4.56
C ALA A 107 3.89 1.35 5.00
N THR A 108 3.28 0.64 4.07
CA THR A 108 2.63 -0.65 4.30
C THR A 108 2.88 -1.61 3.15
N ARG A 109 2.39 -2.84 3.26
CA ARG A 109 2.43 -3.85 2.20
C ARG A 109 1.04 -4.36 1.89
N VAL A 110 0.83 -4.72 0.64
CA VAL A 110 -0.41 -5.35 0.18
C VAL A 110 -0.10 -6.77 -0.25
N TYR A 111 -0.49 -7.75 0.55
CA TYR A 111 -0.35 -9.16 0.24
C TYR A 111 -1.55 -9.69 -0.54
N PHE A 112 -1.31 -10.68 -1.38
CA PHE A 112 -2.34 -11.29 -2.21
C PHE A 112 -3.09 -12.37 -1.43
N PRO A 113 -4.43 -12.34 -1.39
CA PRO A 113 -5.22 -13.35 -0.68
C PRO A 113 -5.08 -14.73 -1.33
N GLY A 114 -5.13 -15.78 -0.50
CA GLY A 114 -5.06 -17.16 -0.97
C GLY A 114 -3.71 -17.61 -1.50
N ASP A 115 -2.66 -16.84 -1.29
CA ASP A 115 -1.29 -17.26 -1.62
C ASP A 115 -0.73 -18.08 -0.45
N ASP A 116 -0.40 -19.34 -0.70
CA ASP A 116 0.10 -20.27 0.34
C ASP A 116 1.42 -19.79 0.96
N SER A 117 2.21 -19.01 0.23
CA SER A 117 3.47 -18.47 0.72
C SER A 117 3.30 -17.42 1.83
N ASN A 118 2.11 -16.82 1.98
CA ASN A 118 1.82 -15.90 3.08
C ASN A 118 2.04 -16.54 4.46
N ALA A 119 1.77 -17.85 4.60
CA ALA A 119 1.93 -18.57 5.86
C ALA A 119 3.40 -18.68 6.31
N ALA A 120 4.33 -18.59 5.39
CA ALA A 120 5.79 -18.69 5.63
C ALA A 120 6.52 -17.35 5.44
N ASP A 121 5.81 -16.27 5.13
CA ASP A 121 6.40 -14.95 4.92
C ASP A 121 7.00 -14.43 6.24
N PRO A 122 8.29 -14.04 6.26
CA PRO A 122 8.97 -13.64 7.50
C PRO A 122 8.40 -12.35 8.09
N VAL A 123 7.86 -11.45 7.28
CA VAL A 123 7.25 -10.20 7.75
C VAL A 123 5.89 -10.49 8.37
N LEU A 124 5.02 -11.22 7.67
CA LEU A 124 3.70 -11.60 8.21
C LEU A 124 3.82 -12.44 9.48
N THR A 125 4.74 -13.40 9.52
CA THR A 125 4.94 -14.26 10.69
C THR A 125 5.57 -13.53 11.88
N SER A 126 6.27 -12.41 11.67
CA SER A 126 6.79 -11.56 12.74
C SER A 126 5.69 -10.80 13.50
N ILE A 127 4.52 -10.64 12.91
CA ILE A 127 3.38 -9.95 13.53
C ILE A 127 2.57 -11.00 14.31
N ALA A 128 2.61 -10.93 15.65
CA ALA A 128 1.98 -11.94 16.50
C ALA A 128 0.44 -11.91 16.43
N ALA A 129 -0.16 -10.71 16.34
CA ALA A 129 -1.62 -10.50 16.31
C ALA A 129 -2.19 -10.82 14.93
N GLU A 130 -3.08 -11.79 14.83
CA GLU A 130 -3.69 -12.22 13.56
C GLU A 130 -4.53 -11.12 12.94
N GLU A 131 -5.26 -10.36 13.74
CA GLU A 131 -6.06 -9.22 13.32
C GLU A 131 -5.20 -8.13 12.66
N VAL A 132 -3.98 -7.90 13.17
CA VAL A 132 -3.03 -6.94 12.59
C VAL A 132 -2.45 -7.47 11.28
N ARG A 133 -2.10 -8.77 11.23
CA ARG A 133 -1.65 -9.40 9.96
C ARG A 133 -2.71 -9.31 8.88
N ALA A 134 -3.98 -9.52 9.25
CA ALA A 134 -5.10 -9.48 8.31
C ALA A 134 -5.25 -8.10 7.64
N THR A 135 -4.84 -7.01 8.29
CA THR A 135 -4.87 -5.68 7.69
C THR A 135 -3.89 -5.50 6.52
N LEU A 136 -2.93 -6.39 6.37
CA LEU A 136 -1.96 -6.38 5.27
C LEU A 136 -2.41 -7.22 4.06
N VAL A 137 -3.48 -8.00 4.19
CA VAL A 137 -3.95 -8.90 3.12
C VAL A 137 -5.14 -8.28 2.42
N ALA A 138 -5.04 -8.09 1.11
CA ALA A 138 -6.14 -7.58 0.31
C ALA A 138 -7.33 -8.55 0.32
N GLN A 139 -8.53 -8.02 0.12
CA GLN A 139 -9.75 -8.80 0.03
C GLN A 139 -10.09 -9.08 -1.44
N PRO A 140 -10.47 -10.31 -1.81
CA PRO A 140 -10.92 -10.60 -3.17
C PRO A 140 -12.26 -9.93 -3.47
N THR A 141 -12.42 -9.45 -4.72
CA THR A 141 -13.67 -8.91 -5.25
C THR A 141 -13.98 -9.57 -6.59
N ASP A 142 -15.19 -9.39 -7.11
CA ASP A 142 -15.61 -9.97 -8.41
C ASP A 142 -14.74 -9.52 -9.59
N GLY A 143 -13.95 -8.47 -9.44
CA GLY A 143 -13.15 -7.93 -10.52
C GLY A 143 -11.69 -7.66 -10.18
N GLY A 144 -11.19 -8.14 -9.04
CA GLY A 144 -9.82 -7.88 -8.61
C GLY A 144 -9.64 -7.99 -7.10
N LEU A 145 -8.94 -7.04 -6.53
CA LEU A 145 -8.64 -6.96 -5.11
C LEU A 145 -9.08 -5.62 -4.53
N ARG A 146 -9.51 -5.63 -3.27
CA ARG A 146 -9.77 -4.43 -2.47
C ARG A 146 -8.78 -4.36 -1.31
N PHE A 147 -8.19 -3.19 -1.10
CA PHE A 147 -7.31 -2.91 0.01
C PHE A 147 -7.58 -1.50 0.54
N ASP A 148 -8.26 -1.39 1.66
CA ASP A 148 -8.51 -0.11 2.32
C ASP A 148 -7.37 0.20 3.29
N VAL A 149 -6.92 1.45 3.30
CA VAL A 149 -5.89 1.94 4.21
C VAL A 149 -6.56 2.77 5.29
N HIS A 150 -6.63 2.21 6.49
CA HIS A 150 -7.12 2.90 7.68
C HIS A 150 -5.96 3.58 8.37
N LEU A 151 -5.96 4.91 8.42
CA LEU A 151 -4.88 5.70 8.99
C LEU A 151 -4.88 5.69 10.52
N GLN A 152 -6.02 5.39 11.13
CA GLN A 152 -6.21 5.34 12.59
C GLN A 152 -7.42 4.48 12.95
N GLY A 153 -7.48 4.06 14.22
CA GLY A 153 -8.66 3.41 14.80
C GLY A 153 -8.51 1.91 14.96
N PRO A 154 -9.60 1.20 15.33
CA PRO A 154 -9.56 -0.23 15.63
C PRO A 154 -9.15 -1.12 14.43
N GLN A 155 -9.29 -0.60 13.23
CA GLN A 155 -8.94 -1.28 11.97
C GLN A 155 -7.68 -0.68 11.34
N GLU A 156 -6.88 0.06 12.12
CA GLU A 156 -5.65 0.70 11.62
C GLU A 156 -4.79 -0.30 10.84
N THR A 157 -4.45 0.07 9.62
CA THR A 157 -3.60 -0.74 8.76
C THR A 157 -2.20 -0.83 9.36
N ALA A 158 -1.63 -2.02 9.45
CA ALA A 158 -0.28 -2.21 9.92
C ALA A 158 0.72 -1.43 9.05
N VAL A 159 1.64 -0.72 9.70
CA VAL A 159 2.63 0.13 9.04
C VAL A 159 4.03 -0.25 9.46
N PHE A 160 4.99 0.00 8.60
CA PHE A 160 6.40 -0.29 8.84
C PHE A 160 7.14 1.00 9.21
N ALA A 161 8.02 0.92 10.21
CA ALA A 161 8.94 2.01 10.52
C ALA A 161 9.95 2.19 9.37
N LEU A 162 10.23 3.45 9.04
CA LEU A 162 11.16 3.84 7.98
C LEU A 162 12.47 4.36 8.57
#